data_c285d5acaa0614b2f29ae74c39e9a963
#
_entry.id   c285d5acaa0614b2f29ae74c39e9a963
#
_cell.length_a   1.000
_cell.length_b   1.000
_cell.length_c   1.000
_cell.angle_alpha   90.00
_cell.angle_beta   90.00
_cell.angle_gamma   90.00
#
_symmetry.space_group_name_H-M   'P 1'
#
loop_
_entity.id
_entity.type
_entity.pdbx_description
1 polymer ?
#
loop_
_entity_poly.entity_id
_entity_poly.type
_entity_poly.pdbx_seq_one_letter_code
_entity_poly.pdbx_strand_id
1 'polypeptide(L)'
;MLRRSLFVLGLPLLAVGCSTSRGGGRSVRGYEGGGGQSCVPFARQRSGIALQGDAWQWWTEAEGRYARGGSPRAGSVLVFARTARLRTGHLSVVSRVISAREIRVDHANWAPAGTSARGMIARDQPVQDLSDAGDWSVLRVWYPPSDQFGVTAYPAWGFIHSARA
;
A
#
# COMPACT_ATOMS: atom_id res chain seq x y z
N MET A 1 26.15 -33.39 -70.93
CA MET A 1 25.27 -32.30 -70.55
C MET A 1 25.27 -32.16 -69.04
N LEU A 2 26.07 -31.24 -68.47
CA LEU A 2 26.23 -31.05 -67.02
C LEU A 2 25.26 -29.99 -66.54
N ARG A 3 24.33 -30.33 -65.63
CA ARG A 3 23.47 -29.35 -64.94
C ARG A 3 24.22 -28.89 -63.65
N ARG A 4 24.56 -27.62 -63.62
CA ARG A 4 25.10 -26.96 -62.40
C ARG A 4 23.93 -26.57 -61.53
N SER A 5 23.89 -27.12 -60.33
CA SER A 5 22.98 -26.67 -59.25
C SER A 5 23.66 -25.56 -58.45
N LEU A 6 23.06 -24.37 -58.40
CA LEU A 6 23.44 -23.25 -57.57
C LEU A 6 22.82 -23.42 -56.18
N PHE A 7 23.66 -23.58 -55.14
CA PHE A 7 23.26 -23.48 -53.76
C PHE A 7 23.24 -22.04 -53.35
N VAL A 8 22.06 -21.53 -53.01
CA VAL A 8 21.93 -20.19 -52.38
C VAL A 8 22.03 -20.40 -50.87
N LEU A 9 23.12 -19.93 -50.28
CA LEU A 9 23.27 -19.81 -48.83
C LEU A 9 22.45 -18.62 -48.32
N GLY A 10 21.36 -18.92 -47.63
CA GLY A 10 20.60 -17.92 -46.86
C GLY A 10 21.28 -17.66 -45.53
N LEU A 11 21.74 -16.42 -45.29
CA LEU A 11 22.20 -15.95 -43.98
C LEU A 11 20.97 -15.75 -43.05
N PRO A 12 20.99 -16.27 -41.82
CA PRO A 12 19.96 -15.91 -40.83
C PRO A 12 20.26 -14.53 -40.27
N LEU A 13 19.32 -13.58 -40.43
CA LEU A 13 19.33 -12.30 -39.71
C LEU A 13 19.05 -12.59 -38.23
N LEU A 14 20.06 -12.42 -37.37
CA LEU A 14 19.90 -12.36 -35.92
C LEU A 14 19.25 -11.03 -35.57
N ALA A 15 17.94 -11.05 -35.27
CA ALA A 15 17.25 -9.92 -34.66
C ALA A 15 17.72 -9.77 -33.21
N VAL A 16 18.62 -8.81 -32.96
CA VAL A 16 18.98 -8.38 -31.62
C VAL A 16 17.78 -7.62 -31.04
N GLY A 17 16.94 -8.34 -30.29
CA GLY A 17 15.88 -7.75 -29.50
C GLY A 17 16.49 -6.89 -28.37
N CYS A 18 16.42 -5.56 -28.49
CA CYS A 18 16.66 -4.67 -27.37
C CYS A 18 15.55 -4.88 -26.32
N SER A 19 15.80 -5.73 -25.33
CA SER A 19 14.99 -5.76 -24.12
C SER A 19 15.27 -4.48 -23.34
N THR A 20 14.37 -3.50 -23.45
CA THR A 20 14.32 -2.37 -22.54
C THR A 20 13.98 -2.93 -21.14
N SER A 21 15.00 -3.11 -20.31
CA SER A 21 14.85 -3.37 -18.90
C SER A 21 14.12 -2.17 -18.28
N ARG A 22 12.80 -2.32 -18.08
CA ARG A 22 12.04 -1.44 -17.20
C ARG A 22 12.74 -1.47 -15.86
N GLY A 23 13.21 -0.30 -15.40
CA GLY A 23 13.98 -0.15 -14.17
C GLY A 23 13.29 -0.89 -13.02
N GLY A 24 13.93 -1.96 -12.56
CA GLY A 24 13.48 -2.73 -11.42
C GLY A 24 13.52 -1.85 -10.19
N GLY A 25 12.34 -1.42 -9.72
CA GLY A 25 12.23 -0.76 -8.43
C GLY A 25 12.89 -1.64 -7.37
N ARG A 26 13.71 -1.04 -6.53
CA ARG A 26 14.40 -1.72 -5.44
C ARG A 26 13.34 -2.36 -4.54
N SER A 27 13.25 -3.69 -4.56
CA SER A 27 12.36 -4.44 -3.67
C SER A 27 13.11 -4.66 -2.35
N VAL A 28 12.54 -4.17 -1.25
CA VAL A 28 12.90 -4.58 0.10
C VAL A 28 11.82 -5.54 0.55
N ARG A 29 12.15 -6.62 1.26
CA ARG A 29 11.20 -7.66 1.66
C ARG A 29 9.88 -7.07 2.18
N GLY A 30 8.78 -7.38 1.51
CA GLY A 30 7.44 -6.87 1.83
C GLY A 30 7.13 -5.43 1.43
N TYR A 31 8.06 -4.76 0.70
CA TYR A 31 7.88 -3.39 0.22
C TYR A 31 8.17 -3.27 -1.26
N GLU A 32 7.46 -2.37 -1.93
CA GLU A 32 7.58 -2.10 -3.36
C GLU A 32 7.90 -0.62 -3.63
N GLY A 33 8.52 -0.35 -4.79
CA GLY A 33 8.79 0.99 -5.27
C GLY A 33 10.12 1.57 -4.81
N GLY A 34 10.44 2.75 -5.31
CA GLY A 34 11.74 3.41 -5.16
C GLY A 34 11.89 4.32 -3.94
N GLY A 35 10.92 4.40 -3.05
CA GLY A 35 10.89 5.36 -1.95
C GLY A 35 10.25 6.71 -2.34
N GLY A 36 10.12 7.62 -1.38
CA GLY A 36 9.55 8.96 -1.60
C GLY A 36 8.02 9.05 -1.57
N GLN A 37 7.30 7.93 -1.53
CA GLN A 37 5.85 7.94 -1.42
C GLN A 37 5.42 8.18 0.03
N SER A 38 4.54 9.18 0.27
CA SER A 38 3.92 9.38 1.58
C SER A 38 2.51 8.76 1.63
N CYS A 39 2.01 8.48 2.86
CA CYS A 39 0.73 7.80 3.04
C CYS A 39 -0.46 8.62 2.52
N VAL A 40 -0.43 9.96 2.62
CA VAL A 40 -1.54 10.83 2.20
C VAL A 40 -1.76 10.81 0.68
N PRO A 41 -0.77 11.15 -0.18
CA PRO A 41 -0.96 11.06 -1.63
C PRO A 41 -1.23 9.63 -2.09
N PHE A 42 -0.64 8.62 -1.45
CA PHE A 42 -0.94 7.22 -1.74
C PHE A 42 -2.41 6.88 -1.46
N ALA A 43 -2.92 7.21 -0.25
CA ALA A 43 -4.29 6.94 0.13
C ALA A 43 -5.28 7.64 -0.80
N ARG A 44 -5.02 8.91 -1.17
CA ARG A 44 -5.82 9.67 -2.12
C ARG A 44 -5.93 8.99 -3.48
N GLN A 45 -4.78 8.60 -4.04
CA GLN A 45 -4.73 7.93 -5.33
C GLN A 45 -5.42 6.56 -5.30
N ARG A 46 -5.22 5.81 -4.22
CA ARG A 46 -5.68 4.42 -4.10
C ARG A 46 -7.17 4.30 -3.78
N SER A 47 -7.72 5.22 -2.96
CA SER A 47 -9.13 5.20 -2.53
C SER A 47 -10.04 6.10 -3.35
N GLY A 48 -9.50 7.12 -4.04
CA GLY A 48 -10.27 8.17 -4.69
C GLY A 48 -10.84 9.22 -3.73
N ILE A 49 -10.53 9.15 -2.43
CA ILE A 49 -10.95 10.15 -1.43
C ILE A 49 -10.06 11.38 -1.55
N ALA A 50 -10.65 12.54 -1.90
CA ALA A 50 -9.93 13.77 -2.21
C ALA A 50 -9.84 14.72 -1.00
N LEU A 51 -9.29 14.24 0.13
CA LEU A 51 -9.02 15.05 1.31
C LEU A 51 -7.57 15.59 1.31
N GLN A 52 -7.33 16.68 2.03
CA GLN A 52 -6.05 17.36 2.14
C GLN A 52 -5.51 17.29 3.57
N GLY A 53 -4.35 17.89 3.81
CA GLY A 53 -3.72 17.97 5.13
C GLY A 53 -3.02 16.69 5.59
N ASP A 54 -2.64 16.69 6.86
CA ASP A 54 -2.02 15.56 7.53
C ASP A 54 -3.00 14.38 7.68
N ALA A 55 -2.46 13.18 7.82
CA ALA A 55 -3.28 11.97 7.89
C ALA A 55 -4.35 12.01 8.99
N TRP A 56 -4.00 12.51 10.17
CA TRP A 56 -4.94 12.61 11.30
C TRP A 56 -6.10 13.57 11.04
N GLN A 57 -5.91 14.61 10.21
CA GLN A 57 -6.94 15.60 9.89
C GLN A 57 -8.04 15.02 9.01
N TRP A 58 -7.74 13.95 8.27
CA TRP A 58 -8.70 13.31 7.36
C TRP A 58 -9.97 12.88 8.07
N TRP A 59 -9.88 12.46 9.33
CA TRP A 59 -11.07 12.06 10.08
C TRP A 59 -12.07 13.21 10.23
N THR A 60 -11.60 14.40 10.62
CA THR A 60 -12.44 15.60 10.77
C THR A 60 -12.84 16.14 9.40
N GLU A 61 -11.91 16.22 8.45
CA GLU A 61 -12.15 16.74 7.11
C GLU A 61 -13.15 15.90 6.29
N ALA A 62 -13.34 14.64 6.65
CA ALA A 62 -14.33 13.77 6.04
C ALA A 62 -15.77 14.10 6.46
N GLU A 63 -15.98 14.86 7.55
CA GLU A 63 -17.31 15.19 8.06
C GLU A 63 -18.14 15.93 7.02
N GLY A 64 -19.38 15.45 6.80
CA GLY A 64 -20.27 16.01 5.79
C GLY A 64 -19.88 15.76 4.33
N ARG A 65 -18.70 15.13 4.06
CA ARG A 65 -18.19 14.87 2.71
C ARG A 65 -18.11 13.39 2.37
N TYR A 66 -17.76 12.57 3.34
CA TYR A 66 -17.60 11.12 3.21
C TYR A 66 -18.20 10.42 4.42
N ALA A 67 -18.77 9.24 4.22
CA ALA A 67 -19.23 8.42 5.33
C ALA A 67 -18.05 7.96 6.19
N ARG A 68 -18.22 7.96 7.52
CA ARG A 68 -17.23 7.51 8.50
C ARG A 68 -17.84 6.44 9.40
N GLY A 69 -17.03 5.51 9.89
CA GLY A 69 -17.50 4.50 10.83
C GLY A 69 -16.41 3.56 11.34
N GLY A 70 -16.80 2.70 12.29
CA GLY A 70 -15.93 1.67 12.88
C GLY A 70 -15.85 0.37 12.08
N SER A 71 -16.59 0.23 10.97
CA SER A 71 -16.62 -1.03 10.21
C SER A 71 -15.78 -0.93 8.94
N PRO A 72 -14.81 -1.86 8.72
CA PRO A 72 -13.99 -1.86 7.52
C PRO A 72 -14.79 -2.27 6.27
N ARG A 73 -14.45 -1.67 5.12
CA ARG A 73 -14.89 -2.08 3.78
C ARG A 73 -13.71 -2.00 2.83
N ALA A 74 -13.65 -2.87 1.83
CA ALA A 74 -12.65 -2.76 0.78
C ALA A 74 -12.73 -1.38 0.11
N GLY A 75 -11.58 -0.73 -0.11
CA GLY A 75 -11.49 0.64 -0.62
C GLY A 75 -11.60 1.75 0.43
N SER A 76 -12.02 1.45 1.67
CA SER A 76 -12.04 2.44 2.76
C SER A 76 -10.64 2.86 3.16
N VAL A 77 -10.50 4.08 3.68
CA VAL A 77 -9.27 4.57 4.29
C VAL A 77 -9.36 4.40 5.80
N LEU A 78 -8.47 3.59 6.35
CA LEU A 78 -8.24 3.48 7.79
C LEU A 78 -7.39 4.66 8.26
N VAL A 79 -7.87 5.39 9.25
CA VAL A 79 -7.25 6.59 9.80
C VAL A 79 -6.65 6.29 11.18
N PHE A 80 -5.32 6.24 11.26
CA PHE A 80 -4.60 6.14 12.52
C PHE A 80 -4.55 7.48 13.22
N ALA A 81 -4.80 7.48 14.53
CA ALA A 81 -4.70 8.67 15.35
C ALA A 81 -3.24 9.13 15.51
N ARG A 82 -3.07 10.39 15.90
CA ARG A 82 -1.75 10.94 16.27
C ARG A 82 -1.23 10.29 17.54
N THR A 83 0.06 10.02 17.55
CA THR A 83 0.80 9.57 18.73
C THR A 83 2.21 10.19 18.71
N ALA A 84 2.99 10.00 19.77
CA ALA A 84 4.39 10.39 19.78
C ALA A 84 5.20 9.75 18.64
N ARG A 85 4.82 8.53 18.21
CA ARG A 85 5.45 7.80 17.09
C ARG A 85 4.90 8.21 15.73
N LEU A 86 3.61 8.52 15.65
CA LEU A 86 2.89 8.93 14.44
C LEU A 86 2.44 10.40 14.57
N ARG A 87 3.38 11.32 14.54
CA ARG A 87 3.11 12.75 14.77
C ARG A 87 2.09 13.37 13.82
N THR A 88 2.02 12.87 12.60
CA THR A 88 1.06 13.28 11.56
C THR A 88 -0.08 12.28 11.37
N GLY A 89 -0.18 11.25 12.25
CA GLY A 89 -1.06 10.13 12.02
C GLY A 89 -0.56 9.24 10.88
N HIS A 90 -1.41 8.34 10.39
CA HIS A 90 -1.13 7.50 9.23
C HIS A 90 -2.42 7.12 8.51
N LEU A 91 -2.33 6.84 7.21
CA LEU A 91 -3.44 6.33 6.39
C LEU A 91 -3.05 5.01 5.75
N SER A 92 -4.00 4.07 5.77
CA SER A 92 -3.94 2.84 5.00
C SER A 92 -5.23 2.66 4.21
N VAL A 93 -5.18 2.00 3.07
CA VAL A 93 -6.37 1.69 2.27
C VAL A 93 -6.68 0.21 2.42
N VAL A 94 -7.89 -0.12 2.86
CA VAL A 94 -8.34 -1.51 3.02
C VAL A 94 -8.39 -2.17 1.64
N SER A 95 -7.58 -3.21 1.45
CA SER A 95 -7.60 -4.03 0.24
C SER A 95 -8.62 -5.17 0.35
N ARG A 96 -8.71 -5.80 1.54
CA ARG A 96 -9.64 -6.91 1.82
C ARG A 96 -10.07 -6.92 3.28
N VAL A 97 -11.29 -7.37 3.54
CA VAL A 97 -11.78 -7.74 4.88
C VAL A 97 -11.67 -9.26 5.00
N ILE A 98 -10.92 -9.74 5.98
CA ILE A 98 -10.67 -11.18 6.19
C ILE A 98 -11.63 -11.73 7.24
N SER A 99 -11.80 -10.99 8.35
CA SER A 99 -12.71 -11.36 9.45
C SER A 99 -13.19 -10.11 10.17
N ALA A 100 -14.01 -10.28 11.22
CA ALA A 100 -14.40 -9.18 12.10
C ALA A 100 -13.21 -8.48 12.78
N ARG A 101 -12.05 -9.14 12.88
CA ARG A 101 -10.86 -8.67 13.60
C ARG A 101 -9.60 -8.60 12.74
N GLU A 102 -9.68 -8.92 11.45
CA GLU A 102 -8.52 -8.87 10.56
C GLU A 102 -8.90 -8.29 9.19
N ILE A 103 -8.11 -7.34 8.74
CA ILE A 103 -8.17 -6.80 7.38
C ILE A 103 -6.79 -6.88 6.73
N ARG A 104 -6.78 -6.69 5.42
CA ARG A 104 -5.57 -6.42 4.64
C ARG A 104 -5.61 -4.97 4.16
N VAL A 105 -4.46 -4.33 4.19
CA VAL A 105 -4.33 -2.94 3.75
C VAL A 105 -3.16 -2.75 2.79
N ASP A 106 -3.30 -1.75 1.93
CA ASP A 106 -2.19 -1.16 1.19
C ASP A 106 -1.82 0.17 1.84
N HIS A 107 -0.54 0.43 2.06
CA HIS A 107 -0.09 1.73 2.57
C HIS A 107 1.32 2.09 2.08
N ALA A 108 1.66 3.36 2.15
CA ALA A 108 2.99 3.85 1.84
C ALA A 108 3.65 4.45 3.08
N ASN A 109 4.98 4.42 3.12
CA ASN A 109 5.77 5.04 4.18
C ASN A 109 5.54 4.44 5.59
N TRP A 110 5.19 3.17 5.64
CA TRP A 110 5.04 2.41 6.89
C TRP A 110 6.34 1.65 7.18
N ALA A 111 7.32 2.36 7.71
CA ALA A 111 8.61 1.79 8.07
C ALA A 111 9.30 2.67 9.11
N PRO A 112 10.16 2.12 9.97
CA PRO A 112 10.95 2.92 10.91
C PRO A 112 11.77 3.99 10.19
N ALA A 113 11.94 5.13 10.84
CA ALA A 113 12.81 6.19 10.33
C ALA A 113 14.24 5.66 10.11
N GLY A 114 14.89 6.10 9.04
CA GLY A 114 16.26 5.69 8.70
C GLY A 114 16.38 4.33 8.02
N THR A 115 15.27 3.61 7.77
CA THR A 115 15.32 2.36 7.01
C THR A 115 15.17 2.59 5.51
N SER A 116 15.72 1.69 4.69
CA SER A 116 15.59 1.73 3.22
C SER A 116 14.15 1.51 2.73
N ALA A 117 13.26 1.00 3.58
CA ALA A 117 11.83 0.83 3.28
C ALA A 117 11.01 2.12 3.47
N ARG A 118 11.60 3.18 4.02
CA ARG A 118 10.92 4.45 4.22
C ARG A 118 10.49 5.06 2.89
N GLY A 119 9.20 5.43 2.78
CA GLY A 119 8.63 5.95 1.54
C GLY A 119 8.30 4.89 0.49
N MET A 120 8.50 3.61 0.79
CA MET A 120 8.06 2.51 -0.07
C MET A 120 6.61 2.12 0.22
N ILE A 121 6.01 1.37 -0.70
CA ILE A 121 4.65 0.87 -0.60
C ILE A 121 4.69 -0.55 -0.02
N ALA A 122 3.86 -0.81 1.00
CA ALA A 122 3.56 -2.15 1.49
C ALA A 122 2.13 -2.51 1.07
N ARG A 123 1.97 -3.66 0.42
CA ARG A 123 0.67 -4.12 -0.07
C ARG A 123 0.18 -5.33 0.69
N ASP A 124 -1.15 -5.43 0.77
CA ASP A 124 -1.86 -6.56 1.36
C ASP A 124 -1.37 -6.92 2.77
N GLN A 125 -1.00 -5.89 3.53
CA GLN A 125 -0.44 -6.07 4.87
C GLN A 125 -1.54 -6.38 5.89
N PRO A 126 -1.36 -7.39 6.75
CA PRO A 126 -2.29 -7.68 7.81
C PRO A 126 -2.40 -6.54 8.83
N VAL A 127 -3.62 -6.22 9.21
CA VAL A 127 -3.94 -5.35 10.36
C VAL A 127 -4.96 -6.07 11.20
N GLN A 128 -4.71 -6.14 12.50
CA GLN A 128 -5.63 -6.74 13.46
C GLN A 128 -6.19 -5.70 14.41
N ASP A 129 -7.47 -5.84 14.69
CA ASP A 129 -8.17 -5.12 15.73
C ASP A 129 -7.82 -5.75 17.10
N LEU A 130 -7.33 -4.92 18.01
CA LEU A 130 -7.02 -5.27 19.39
C LEU A 130 -8.00 -4.66 20.40
N SER A 131 -9.00 -3.89 19.92
CA SER A 131 -9.97 -3.25 20.82
C SER A 131 -10.87 -4.31 21.49
N ASP A 132 -11.22 -4.11 22.75
CA ASP A 132 -12.09 -5.02 23.49
C ASP A 132 -13.49 -5.07 22.85
N ALA A 133 -13.98 -3.92 22.39
CA ALA A 133 -15.29 -3.76 21.75
C ALA A 133 -15.39 -4.30 20.31
N GLY A 134 -14.27 -4.60 19.64
CA GLY A 134 -14.27 -4.98 18.23
C GLY A 134 -14.59 -3.83 17.27
N ASP A 135 -14.26 -2.61 17.68
CA ASP A 135 -14.63 -1.36 17.00
C ASP A 135 -13.48 -0.72 16.20
N TRP A 136 -12.33 -1.40 16.13
CA TRP A 136 -11.15 -0.95 15.40
C TRP A 136 -10.49 0.32 15.97
N SER A 137 -10.77 0.66 17.22
CA SER A 137 -10.17 1.82 17.89
C SER A 137 -8.71 1.61 18.28
N VAL A 138 -8.27 0.35 18.41
CA VAL A 138 -6.88 -0.04 18.73
C VAL A 138 -6.43 -1.15 17.78
N LEU A 139 -5.27 -0.95 17.14
CA LEU A 139 -4.81 -1.82 16.06
C LEU A 139 -3.38 -2.28 16.29
N ARG A 140 -3.00 -3.41 15.70
CA ARG A 140 -1.60 -3.75 15.39
C ARG A 140 -1.45 -4.03 13.90
N VAL A 141 -0.27 -3.73 13.38
CA VAL A 141 0.05 -3.81 11.97
C VAL A 141 1.17 -4.80 11.75
N TRP A 142 1.10 -5.54 10.66
CA TRP A 142 2.17 -6.42 10.21
C TRP A 142 3.46 -5.66 9.98
N TYR A 143 4.57 -6.26 10.34
CA TYR A 143 5.91 -5.70 10.14
C TYR A 143 6.72 -6.60 9.20
N PRO A 144 6.74 -6.31 7.90
CA PRO A 144 7.35 -7.16 6.88
C PRO A 144 8.80 -7.57 7.14
N PRO A 145 9.68 -6.71 7.71
CA PRO A 145 11.06 -7.12 7.94
C PRO A 145 11.24 -8.29 8.91
N SER A 146 10.33 -8.45 9.88
CA SER A 146 10.36 -9.56 10.84
C SER A 146 9.35 -10.66 10.54
N ASP A 147 8.53 -10.48 9.48
CA ASP A 147 7.51 -11.43 9.05
C ASP A 147 6.51 -11.82 10.17
N GLN A 148 6.08 -10.82 10.94
CA GLN A 148 5.16 -10.98 12.07
C GLN A 148 4.43 -9.67 12.37
N PHE A 149 3.38 -9.75 13.18
CA PHE A 149 2.75 -8.54 13.70
C PHE A 149 3.71 -7.76 14.59
N GLY A 150 3.73 -6.44 14.40
CA GLY A 150 4.43 -5.52 15.29
C GLY A 150 3.84 -5.57 16.71
N VAL A 151 4.67 -5.28 17.71
CA VAL A 151 4.26 -5.27 19.13
C VAL A 151 3.58 -3.96 19.55
N THR A 152 3.62 -2.94 18.73
CA THR A 152 3.02 -1.63 19.05
C THR A 152 1.52 -1.65 18.77
N ALA A 153 0.72 -1.26 19.75
CA ALA A 153 -0.69 -0.94 19.60
C ALA A 153 -0.83 0.51 19.14
N TYR A 154 -1.63 0.74 18.11
CA TYR A 154 -1.88 2.05 17.52
C TYR A 154 -3.34 2.43 17.71
N PRO A 155 -3.67 3.61 18.27
CA PRO A 155 -5.03 4.11 18.26
C PRO A 155 -5.45 4.52 16.86
N ALA A 156 -6.73 4.29 16.53
CA ALA A 156 -7.32 4.69 15.27
C ALA A 156 -8.69 5.37 15.47
N TRP A 157 -9.04 6.24 14.52
CA TRP A 157 -10.35 6.89 14.50
C TRP A 157 -11.41 6.01 13.84
N GLY A 158 -11.01 5.11 12.95
CA GLY A 158 -11.92 4.27 12.16
C GLY A 158 -11.68 4.42 10.66
N PHE A 159 -12.73 4.23 9.89
CA PHE A 159 -12.70 4.14 8.42
C PHE A 159 -13.46 5.29 7.76
N ILE A 160 -12.88 5.87 6.72
CA ILE A 160 -13.55 6.79 5.81
C ILE A 160 -13.90 5.99 4.55
N HIS A 161 -15.16 6.04 4.13
CA HIS A 161 -15.69 5.31 3.00
C HIS A 161 -15.77 6.21 1.76
N SER A 162 -15.26 5.74 0.62
CA SER A 162 -15.47 6.44 -0.65
C SER A 162 -16.93 6.28 -1.09
N ALA A 163 -17.44 7.23 -1.87
CA ALA A 163 -18.79 7.16 -2.43
C ALA A 163 -19.00 5.98 -3.41
N ARG A 164 -17.94 5.20 -3.70
CA ARG A 164 -17.92 4.06 -4.62
C ARG A 164 -17.80 2.71 -3.90
N ALA A 165 -18.22 2.62 -2.66
CA ALA A 165 -18.26 1.34 -1.94
C ALA A 165 -19.62 0.68 -2.07
#